data_bf24e981377caaf0fe3e4a395c9beb7f
#
_entry.id   bf24e981377caaf0fe3e4a395c9beb7f
#
_cell.length_a   1.000
_cell.length_b   1.000
_cell.length_c   1.000
_cell.angle_alpha   90.00
_cell.angle_beta   90.00
_cell.angle_gamma   90.00
#
_symmetry.space_group_name_H-M   'P 1'
#
loop_
_entity.id
_entity.type
_entity.pdbx_description
1 polymer ?
#
loop_
_entity_poly.entity_id
_entity_poly.type
_entity_poly.pdbx_seq_one_letter_code
_entity_poly.pdbx_strand_id
1 'polypeptide(L)'
;MTKLFLTMTLAFCTMVASAQYSAMTTITSVEEGDETTYNMTDKLGVGYQVNEKLMVGLTMDGEDKYELLGRYALMNGVWGTCVYNYMADSETELMDNIELGLGYSFKVWDNLYVDPNYTMPAKANEAGEREGTLNLSVSYKF
;
A
#
# COMPACT_ATOMS: atom_id res chain seq x y z
N MET A 1 -21.98 -10.65 12.17
CA MET A 1 -20.67 -10.17 12.62
C MET A 1 -19.74 -11.28 13.07
N THR A 2 -20.17 -12.18 13.94
CA THR A 2 -19.32 -13.29 14.45
C THR A 2 -18.81 -14.22 13.34
N LYS A 3 -19.63 -14.50 12.32
CA LYS A 3 -19.26 -15.34 11.17
C LYS A 3 -18.23 -14.67 10.27
N LEU A 4 -18.34 -13.36 10.07
CA LEU A 4 -17.39 -12.57 9.29
C LEU A 4 -16.03 -12.51 10.00
N PHE A 5 -16.04 -12.28 11.30
CA PHE A 5 -14.82 -12.25 12.11
C PHE A 5 -14.12 -13.62 12.14
N LEU A 6 -14.89 -14.69 12.28
CA LEU A 6 -14.34 -16.06 12.25
C LEU A 6 -13.76 -16.41 10.88
N THR A 7 -14.44 -16.03 9.80
CA THR A 7 -13.95 -16.26 8.42
C THR A 7 -12.68 -15.45 8.14
N MET A 8 -12.64 -14.22 8.64
CA MET A 8 -11.47 -13.34 8.48
C MET A 8 -10.28 -13.86 9.29
N THR A 9 -10.51 -14.35 10.51
CA THR A 9 -9.47 -14.95 11.35
C THR A 9 -8.95 -16.26 10.73
N LEU A 10 -9.85 -17.10 10.20
CA LEU A 10 -9.46 -18.36 9.55
C LEU A 10 -8.67 -18.09 8.26
N ALA A 11 -9.10 -17.11 7.45
CA ALA A 11 -8.36 -16.66 6.27
C ALA A 11 -6.97 -16.11 6.64
N PHE A 12 -6.87 -15.34 7.72
CA PHE A 12 -5.59 -14.84 8.21
C PHE A 12 -4.66 -15.97 8.68
N CYS A 13 -5.19 -16.97 9.39
CA CYS A 13 -4.42 -18.15 9.82
C CYS A 13 -3.92 -18.99 8.64
N THR A 14 -4.69 -19.11 7.56
CA THR A 14 -4.25 -19.82 6.35
C THR A 14 -3.20 -19.03 5.56
N MET A 15 -3.27 -17.70 5.59
CA MET A 15 -2.27 -16.82 4.96
C MET A 15 -0.90 -16.94 5.63
N VAL A 16 -0.84 -17.03 6.94
CA VAL A 16 0.41 -17.16 7.71
C VAL A 16 1.18 -18.46 7.41
N ALA A 17 0.49 -19.49 6.94
CA ALA A 17 1.11 -20.78 6.62
C ALA A 17 1.87 -20.83 5.28
N SER A 18 1.82 -19.73 4.50
CA SER A 18 2.43 -19.64 3.16
C SER A 18 3.40 -18.47 3.12
N ALA A 19 4.66 -18.73 2.79
CA ALA A 19 5.73 -17.72 2.70
C ALA A 19 5.55 -16.64 1.60
N GLN A 20 4.34 -16.51 1.06
CA GLN A 20 4.00 -15.62 -0.05
C GLN A 20 3.18 -14.39 0.38
N TYR A 21 2.85 -14.27 1.65
CA TYR A 21 2.04 -13.17 2.17
C TYR A 21 2.88 -12.16 2.95
N SER A 22 2.45 -10.94 2.91
CA SER A 22 3.03 -9.84 3.71
C SER A 22 1.95 -9.00 4.35
N ALA A 23 2.22 -8.54 5.56
CA ALA A 23 1.45 -7.48 6.20
C ALA A 23 2.16 -6.16 5.94
N MET A 24 1.42 -5.11 5.64
CA MET A 24 1.96 -3.80 5.30
C MET A 24 1.26 -2.70 6.06
N THR A 25 2.00 -1.67 6.42
CA THR A 25 1.46 -0.42 6.91
C THR A 25 2.19 0.75 6.28
N THR A 26 1.50 1.85 6.04
CA THR A 26 2.11 3.08 5.55
C THR A 26 2.05 4.14 6.65
N ILE A 27 3.18 4.76 6.91
CA ILE A 27 3.27 5.85 7.88
C ILE A 27 2.71 7.11 7.21
N THR A 28 1.63 7.62 7.76
CA THR A 28 1.02 8.87 7.32
C THR A 28 1.41 9.99 8.26
N SER A 29 1.61 11.19 7.74
CA SER A 29 1.85 12.39 8.52
C SER A 29 0.69 13.36 8.39
N VAL A 30 0.27 13.91 9.50
CA VAL A 30 -0.72 14.99 9.55
C VAL A 30 -0.04 16.22 10.12
N GLU A 31 -0.08 17.30 9.38
CA GLU A 31 0.43 18.61 9.81
C GLU A 31 -0.73 19.46 10.33
N GLU A 32 -0.68 19.81 11.61
CA GLU A 32 -1.60 20.75 12.23
C GLU A 32 -0.81 21.93 12.81
N GLY A 33 -0.75 23.02 12.07
CA GLY A 33 0.07 24.18 12.46
C GLY A 33 1.57 23.86 12.43
N ASP A 34 2.25 24.00 13.55
CA ASP A 34 3.68 23.72 13.69
C ASP A 34 3.98 22.29 14.19
N GLU A 35 2.95 21.47 14.39
CA GLU A 35 3.10 20.10 14.87
C GLU A 35 2.85 19.09 13.74
N THR A 36 3.75 18.13 13.60
CA THR A 36 3.61 17.00 12.69
C THR A 36 3.37 15.73 13.49
N THR A 37 2.21 15.10 13.29
CA THR A 37 1.86 13.81 13.91
C THR A 37 2.02 12.69 12.90
N TYR A 38 2.68 11.61 13.30
CA TYR A 38 2.83 10.41 12.48
C TYR A 38 1.89 9.32 12.95
N ASN A 39 1.17 8.71 12.03
CA ASN A 39 0.25 7.62 12.30
C ASN A 39 0.66 6.38 11.49
N MET A 40 0.69 5.22 12.15
CA MET A 40 1.07 3.93 11.54
C MET A 40 -0.12 2.99 11.34
N THR A 41 -1.30 3.37 11.79
CA THR A 41 -2.48 2.50 11.77
C THR A 41 -3.56 2.90 10.77
N ASP A 42 -3.42 4.05 10.14
CA ASP A 42 -4.43 4.57 9.21
C ASP A 42 -4.46 3.76 7.90
N LYS A 43 -3.31 3.29 7.46
CA LYS A 43 -3.18 2.47 6.25
C LYS A 43 -2.61 1.09 6.59
N LEU A 44 -3.47 0.11 6.68
CA LEU A 44 -3.12 -1.29 6.91
C LEU A 44 -3.42 -2.11 5.66
N GLY A 45 -2.53 -3.00 5.30
CA GLY A 45 -2.69 -3.79 4.10
C GLY A 45 -2.08 -5.18 4.18
N VAL A 46 -2.47 -5.97 3.21
CA VAL A 46 -1.93 -7.30 2.98
C VAL A 46 -1.44 -7.41 1.53
N GLY A 47 -0.31 -8.07 1.34
CA GLY A 47 0.26 -8.34 0.03
C GLY A 47 0.39 -9.83 -0.23
N TYR A 48 0.31 -10.20 -1.49
CA TYR A 48 0.54 -11.54 -1.99
C TYR A 48 1.60 -11.53 -3.07
N GLN A 49 2.66 -12.31 -2.89
CA GLN A 49 3.72 -12.48 -3.87
C GLN A 49 3.27 -13.49 -4.93
N VAL A 50 2.90 -13.01 -6.11
CA VAL A 50 2.43 -13.85 -7.23
C VAL A 50 3.59 -14.66 -7.82
N ASN A 51 4.75 -14.01 -7.99
CA ASN A 51 6.00 -14.62 -8.44
C ASN A 51 7.19 -13.80 -7.91
N GLU A 52 8.40 -14.14 -8.32
CA GLU A 52 9.62 -13.48 -7.84
C GLU A 52 9.66 -11.96 -8.13
N LYS A 53 8.89 -11.48 -9.08
CA LYS A 53 8.90 -10.07 -9.52
C LYS A 53 7.62 -9.32 -9.24
N LEU A 54 6.47 -10.02 -9.16
CA LEU A 54 5.17 -9.37 -9.03
C LEU A 54 4.54 -9.65 -7.67
N MET A 55 4.18 -8.60 -6.99
CA MET A 55 3.35 -8.61 -5.78
C MET A 55 2.07 -7.81 -6.04
N VAL A 56 0.96 -8.34 -5.57
CA VAL A 56 -0.32 -7.61 -5.52
C VAL A 56 -0.74 -7.43 -4.06
N GLY A 57 -1.41 -6.35 -3.76
CA GLY A 57 -1.82 -6.06 -2.40
C GLY A 57 -3.11 -5.25 -2.32
N LEU A 58 -3.71 -5.31 -1.16
CA LEU A 58 -4.88 -4.54 -0.80
C LEU A 58 -4.60 -3.80 0.50
N THR A 59 -4.79 -2.50 0.50
CA THR A 59 -4.63 -1.63 1.66
C THR A 59 -5.95 -0.95 1.99
N MET A 60 -6.25 -0.86 3.26
CA MET A 60 -7.38 -0.09 3.77
C MET A 60 -6.87 1.25 4.28
N ASP A 61 -7.48 2.34 3.83
CA ASP A 61 -7.21 3.70 4.26
C ASP A 61 -8.48 4.29 4.90
N GLY A 62 -8.62 4.09 6.21
CA GLY A 62 -9.82 4.47 6.93
C GLY A 62 -11.00 3.53 6.71
N GLU A 63 -12.24 4.02 6.89
CA GLU A 63 -13.43 3.18 6.91
C GLU A 63 -13.96 2.79 5.53
N ASP A 64 -13.84 3.68 4.53
CA ASP A 64 -14.48 3.52 3.22
C ASP A 64 -13.53 3.60 2.03
N LYS A 65 -12.23 3.60 2.27
CA LYS A 65 -11.22 3.73 1.23
C LYS A 65 -10.36 2.47 1.13
N TYR A 66 -10.20 1.97 -0.06
CA TYR A 66 -9.37 0.82 -0.37
C TYR A 66 -8.36 1.17 -1.46
N GLU A 67 -7.15 0.70 -1.30
CA GLU A 67 -6.11 0.81 -2.33
C GLU A 67 -5.75 -0.59 -2.81
N LEU A 68 -5.93 -0.83 -4.10
CA LEU A 68 -5.41 -2.01 -4.78
C LEU A 68 -4.05 -1.66 -5.36
N LEU A 69 -3.01 -2.37 -4.97
CA LEU A 69 -1.66 -2.08 -5.42
C LEU A 69 -1.02 -3.28 -6.13
N GLY A 70 -0.21 -2.96 -7.13
CA GLY A 70 0.69 -3.89 -7.78
C GLY A 70 2.12 -3.36 -7.70
N ARG A 71 3.07 -4.20 -7.29
CA ARG A 71 4.50 -3.89 -7.27
C ARG A 71 5.25 -4.85 -8.19
N TYR A 72 6.09 -4.31 -9.04
CA TYR A 72 6.94 -5.08 -9.93
C TYR A 72 8.42 -4.78 -9.65
N ALA A 73 9.18 -5.82 -9.35
CA ALA A 73 10.61 -5.70 -9.11
C ALA A 73 11.36 -5.40 -10.40
N LEU A 74 12.06 -4.28 -10.42
CA LEU A 74 12.85 -3.81 -11.57
C LEU A 74 14.30 -4.27 -11.49
N MET A 75 14.92 -4.08 -10.33
CA MET A 75 16.28 -4.50 -10.01
C MET A 75 16.41 -4.69 -8.51
N ASN A 76 17.60 -5.05 -8.00
CA ASN A 76 17.83 -5.34 -6.59
C ASN A 76 17.26 -4.26 -5.65
N GLY A 77 16.16 -4.59 -4.96
CA GLY A 77 15.50 -3.72 -4.00
C GLY A 77 14.61 -2.63 -4.63
N VAL A 78 14.81 -2.28 -5.90
CA VAL A 78 14.01 -1.26 -6.60
C VAL A 78 12.77 -1.89 -7.24
N TRP A 79 11.63 -1.26 -7.05
CA TRP A 79 10.36 -1.72 -7.62
C TRP A 79 9.52 -0.55 -8.14
N GLY A 80 8.75 -0.84 -9.17
CA GLY A 80 7.68 0.05 -9.65
C GLY A 80 6.35 -0.34 -9.02
N THR A 81 5.48 0.64 -8.80
CA THR A 81 4.14 0.39 -8.26
C THR A 81 3.06 1.08 -9.08
N CYS A 82 1.92 0.43 -9.13
CA CYS A 82 0.67 0.99 -9.63
C CYS A 82 -0.37 0.84 -8.52
N VAL A 83 -0.98 1.93 -8.13
CA VAL A 83 -1.98 1.97 -7.05
C VAL A 83 -3.30 2.45 -7.62
N TYR A 84 -4.37 1.71 -7.35
CA TYR A 84 -5.74 2.10 -7.66
C TYR A 84 -6.47 2.42 -6.36
N ASN A 85 -6.89 3.68 -6.21
CA ASN A 85 -7.63 4.16 -5.06
C ASN A 85 -9.13 3.99 -5.29
N TYR A 86 -9.76 3.07 -4.59
CA TYR A 86 -11.19 2.83 -4.63
C TYR A 86 -11.90 3.59 -3.51
N MET A 87 -12.84 4.44 -3.88
CA MET A 87 -13.75 5.12 -2.95
C MET A 87 -15.18 4.70 -3.27
N ALA A 88 -15.90 4.19 -2.27
CA ALA A 88 -17.24 3.62 -2.45
C ALA A 88 -18.29 4.61 -3.00
N ASP A 89 -18.14 5.92 -2.72
CA ASP A 89 -19.09 6.97 -3.06
C ASP A 89 -18.62 7.93 -4.16
N SER A 90 -17.59 7.58 -4.91
CA SER A 90 -16.96 8.47 -5.89
C SER A 90 -17.35 8.07 -7.31
N GLU A 91 -17.92 9.01 -8.07
CA GLU A 91 -18.21 8.91 -9.52
C GLU A 91 -17.01 9.36 -10.39
N THR A 92 -15.77 9.21 -9.91
CA THR A 92 -14.59 9.61 -10.65
C THR A 92 -14.22 8.60 -11.74
N GLU A 93 -13.60 9.08 -12.80
CA GLU A 93 -13.06 8.22 -13.84
C GLU A 93 -11.93 7.32 -13.29
N LEU A 94 -11.76 6.13 -13.88
CA LEU A 94 -10.75 5.16 -13.45
C LEU A 94 -9.34 5.77 -13.39
N MET A 95 -8.98 6.58 -14.38
CA MET A 95 -7.65 7.21 -14.47
C MET A 95 -7.38 8.26 -13.39
N ASP A 96 -8.42 8.86 -12.82
CA ASP A 96 -8.27 9.84 -11.74
C ASP A 96 -7.83 9.20 -10.42
N ASN A 97 -8.04 7.89 -10.28
CA ASN A 97 -7.75 7.13 -9.08
C ASN A 97 -6.49 6.25 -9.18
N ILE A 98 -5.76 6.34 -10.29
CA ILE A 98 -4.52 5.58 -10.49
C ILE A 98 -3.30 6.44 -10.13
N GLU A 99 -2.41 5.87 -9.34
CA GLU A 99 -1.10 6.44 -9.03
C GLU A 99 0.00 5.49 -9.50
N LEU A 100 1.07 6.05 -10.00
CA LEU A 100 2.28 5.33 -10.42
C LEU A 100 3.45 5.77 -9.56
N GLY A 101 4.33 4.84 -9.24
CA GLY A 101 5.46 5.17 -8.38
C GLY A 101 6.65 4.25 -8.50
N LEU A 102 7.68 4.64 -7.79
CA LEU A 102 8.92 3.90 -7.62
C LEU A 102 9.26 3.83 -6.14
N GLY A 103 9.82 2.72 -5.71
CA GLY A 103 10.25 2.53 -4.35
C GLY A 103 11.47 1.64 -4.23
N TYR A 104 11.96 1.57 -3.02
CA TYR A 104 13.08 0.72 -2.64
C TYR A 104 12.76 -0.01 -1.34
N SER A 105 13.10 -1.29 -1.25
CA SER A 105 12.91 -2.10 -0.05
C SER A 105 14.22 -2.33 0.68
N PHE A 106 14.30 -1.84 1.90
CA PHE A 106 15.41 -2.11 2.82
C PHE A 106 15.02 -3.22 3.79
N LYS A 107 15.77 -4.30 3.79
CA LYS A 107 15.64 -5.32 4.82
C LYS A 107 16.30 -4.85 6.12
N VAL A 108 15.49 -4.61 7.16
CA VAL A 108 15.98 -4.12 8.47
C VAL A 108 16.08 -5.23 9.50
N TRP A 109 15.31 -6.30 9.34
CA TRP A 109 15.33 -7.51 10.16
C TRP A 109 14.99 -8.71 9.28
N ASP A 110 14.95 -9.93 9.83
CA ASP A 110 14.76 -11.17 9.05
C ASP A 110 13.68 -11.09 7.99
N ASN A 111 12.45 -10.70 8.37
CA ASN A 111 11.31 -10.58 7.47
C ASN A 111 10.68 -9.18 7.47
N LEU A 112 11.33 -8.23 8.14
CA LEU A 112 10.87 -6.85 8.25
C LEU A 112 11.59 -5.96 7.24
N TYR A 113 10.81 -5.24 6.47
CA TYR A 113 11.27 -4.32 5.43
C TYR A 113 10.75 -2.91 5.67
N VAL A 114 11.56 -1.93 5.33
CA VAL A 114 11.16 -0.52 5.24
C VAL A 114 11.22 -0.12 3.78
N ASP A 115 10.11 0.38 3.28
CA ASP A 115 9.85 0.62 1.87
C ASP A 115 9.57 2.11 1.60
N PRO A 116 10.59 2.99 1.54
CA PRO A 116 10.37 4.34 1.05
C PRO A 116 9.98 4.30 -0.43
N ASN A 117 8.96 5.06 -0.78
CA ASN A 117 8.47 5.12 -2.13
C ASN A 117 7.90 6.50 -2.48
N TYR A 118 7.92 6.80 -3.77
CA TYR A 118 7.37 8.02 -4.31
C TYR A 118 6.30 7.68 -5.33
N THR A 119 5.10 8.20 -5.15
CA THR A 119 3.96 8.01 -6.06
C THR A 119 3.47 9.33 -6.60
N MET A 120 2.95 9.30 -7.81
CA MET A 120 2.32 10.45 -8.46
C MET A 120 1.04 9.99 -9.17
N PRO A 121 0.01 10.86 -9.28
CA PRO A 121 -1.18 10.55 -10.07
C PRO A 121 -0.81 10.25 -11.53
N ALA A 122 -1.46 9.26 -12.13
CA ALA A 122 -1.28 8.93 -13.54
C ALA A 122 -1.79 10.04 -14.45
N LYS A 123 -2.83 10.76 -14.02
CA LYS A 123 -3.42 11.90 -14.72
C LYS A 123 -3.01 13.22 -14.04
N ALA A 124 -2.61 14.20 -14.83
CA ALA A 124 -2.35 15.55 -14.35
C ALA A 124 -3.64 16.23 -13.85
N ASN A 125 -3.50 17.16 -12.90
CA ASN A 125 -4.61 17.99 -12.44
C ASN A 125 -5.06 18.99 -13.53
N GLU A 126 -6.08 19.80 -13.25
CA GLU A 126 -6.60 20.80 -14.19
C GLU A 126 -5.56 21.85 -14.61
N ALA A 127 -4.56 22.11 -13.78
CA ALA A 127 -3.44 22.99 -14.09
C ALA A 127 -2.32 22.32 -14.92
N GLY A 128 -2.45 21.03 -15.26
CA GLY A 128 -1.43 20.25 -15.97
C GLY A 128 -0.27 19.77 -15.11
N GLU A 129 -0.39 19.86 -13.80
CA GLU A 129 0.63 19.47 -12.81
C GLU A 129 0.31 18.11 -12.21
N ARG A 130 1.36 17.37 -11.84
CA ARG A 130 1.28 16.12 -11.09
C ARG A 130 2.02 16.27 -9.78
N GLU A 131 1.28 16.29 -8.70
CA GLU A 131 1.87 16.35 -7.36
C GLU A 131 2.17 14.93 -6.87
N GLY A 132 3.45 14.62 -6.71
CA GLY A 132 3.90 13.37 -6.15
C GLY A 132 3.95 13.41 -4.63
N THR A 133 3.85 12.22 -4.03
CA THR A 133 3.91 12.03 -2.58
C THR A 133 5.02 11.05 -2.22
N LEU A 134 5.84 11.43 -1.26
CA LEU A 134 6.82 10.54 -0.65
C LEU A 134 6.14 9.78 0.48
N ASN A 135 6.15 8.45 0.38
CA ASN A 135 5.57 7.56 1.38
C ASN A 135 6.66 6.71 2.04
N LEU A 136 6.42 6.36 3.28
CA LEU A 136 7.22 5.39 4.01
C LEU A 136 6.32 4.25 4.45
N SER A 137 6.56 3.08 3.89
CA SER A 137 5.81 1.86 4.25
C SER A 137 6.71 0.92 5.05
N VAL A 138 6.10 0.13 5.90
CA VAL A 138 6.75 -0.96 6.62
C VAL A 138 6.02 -2.24 6.27
N SER A 139 6.75 -3.28 5.91
CA SER A 139 6.17 -4.57 5.55
C SER A 139 6.85 -5.72 6.27
N TYR A 140 6.06 -6.69 6.68
CA TYR A 140 6.52 -7.95 7.26
C TYR A 140 6.11 -9.09 6.33
N LYS A 141 7.10 -9.88 5.90
CA LYS A 141 6.88 -11.04 5.03
C LYS A 141 6.84 -12.32 5.87
N PHE A 142 5.79 -13.08 5.67
CA PHE A 142 5.62 -14.38 6.32
C PHE A 142 6.29 -15.50 5.55
#